data_d3e98178c8c1a91876b4f517b90068ab
#
_entry.id   d3e98178c8c1a91876b4f517b90068ab
#
_cell.length_a   1.000
_cell.length_b   1.000
_cell.length_c   1.000
_cell.angle_alpha   90.00
_cell.angle_beta   90.00
_cell.angle_gamma   90.00
#
_symmetry.space_group_name_H-M   'P 1'
#
loop_
_entity.id
_entity.type
_entity.pdbx_description
1 polymer ?
#
loop_
_entity_poly.entity_id
_entity_poly.type
_entity_poly.pdbx_seq_one_letter_code
_entity_poly.pdbx_strand_id
1 'polypeptide(L)'
;MAYTDKLRVVYGDYTLGVHGEGFDYIFSYAQGGLESIVKNGYEWLYRCPKPTFWRALTDNDRGSKFHIKSGSWLSADMFIDCKGIQVIMDGKEQNPYAPDNNSYGGDVYADEIIVKYTYKTITTPATTVLVSYSVDASGKIRVDVHYNGVQGLPEFPVFGMRFIMPTLADKYLYKGLSGETYPDRKAGAQEGVYEIGDLSLTQYLVPQECGMRMDTEWLEITRHTALDNSRTDSSSQILRIEKNDEKFAFSCLPYTASEIENALHHEELPPARRTVLCIYGAVRGVGGIDSWGTDVEEDYRISAETDKDYSFTIC
;
A
#
# COMPACT_ATOMS: atom_id res chain seq x y z
N MET A 1 1.22 16.39 -28.48
CA MET A 1 -0.04 17.01 -28.03
C MET A 1 0.32 18.10 -27.05
N ALA A 2 -0.29 19.28 -27.13
CA ALA A 2 -0.12 20.28 -26.07
C ALA A 2 -0.93 19.79 -24.86
N TYR A 3 -0.26 19.50 -23.75
CA TYR A 3 -0.95 19.23 -22.50
C TYR A 3 -1.64 20.52 -22.06
N THR A 4 -2.89 20.41 -21.72
CA THR A 4 -3.64 21.48 -21.05
C THR A 4 -3.35 21.37 -19.56
N ASP A 5 -3.59 22.45 -18.79
CA ASP A 5 -3.49 22.44 -17.32
C ASP A 5 -4.59 21.56 -16.67
N LYS A 6 -5.10 20.56 -17.40
CA LYS A 6 -6.19 19.65 -17.00
C LYS A 6 -5.83 18.21 -17.27
N LEU A 7 -6.45 17.31 -16.50
CA LEU A 7 -6.42 15.87 -16.72
C LEU A 7 -7.21 15.53 -18.00
N ARG A 8 -6.63 14.71 -18.86
CA ARG A 8 -7.36 14.05 -19.95
C ARG A 8 -7.89 12.72 -19.46
N VAL A 9 -9.19 12.50 -19.61
CA VAL A 9 -9.88 11.30 -19.14
C VAL A 9 -10.25 10.43 -20.32
N VAL A 10 -9.90 9.13 -20.25
CA VAL A 10 -10.19 8.15 -21.29
C VAL A 10 -11.01 7.02 -20.69
N TYR A 11 -12.22 6.83 -21.18
CA TYR A 11 -13.10 5.74 -20.78
C TYR A 11 -12.80 4.50 -21.62
N GLY A 12 -12.51 3.38 -20.95
CA GLY A 12 -12.42 2.05 -21.54
C GLY A 12 -13.60 1.19 -21.06
N ASP A 13 -13.75 0.00 -21.61
CA ASP A 13 -14.82 -0.94 -21.23
C ASP A 13 -14.66 -1.42 -19.77
N TYR A 14 -13.40 -1.58 -19.34
CA TYR A 14 -13.05 -2.11 -18.02
C TYR A 14 -12.08 -1.20 -17.23
N THR A 15 -11.71 -0.05 -17.79
CA THR A 15 -10.71 0.83 -17.19
C THR A 15 -11.07 2.30 -17.40
N LEU A 16 -10.56 3.15 -16.50
CA LEU A 16 -10.52 4.58 -16.66
C LEU A 16 -9.04 5.02 -16.75
N GLY A 17 -8.66 5.62 -17.86
CA GLY A 17 -7.36 6.25 -18.04
C GLY A 17 -7.40 7.72 -17.60
N VAL A 18 -6.41 8.14 -16.83
CA VAL A 18 -6.21 9.54 -16.41
C VAL A 18 -4.80 9.96 -16.79
N HIS A 19 -4.70 10.94 -17.67
CA HIS A 19 -3.46 11.32 -18.32
C HIS A 19 -3.15 12.80 -18.11
N GLY A 20 -1.88 13.11 -17.94
CA GLY A 20 -1.38 14.48 -17.83
C GLY A 20 0.07 14.60 -18.28
N GLU A 21 0.69 15.72 -18.02
CA GLU A 21 2.09 15.93 -18.40
C GLU A 21 3.02 15.05 -17.54
N GLY A 22 3.69 14.09 -18.19
CA GLY A 22 4.64 13.20 -17.54
C GLY A 22 4.02 12.06 -16.73
N PHE A 23 2.70 11.85 -16.81
CA PHE A 23 2.08 10.73 -16.12
C PHE A 23 0.89 10.13 -16.89
N ASP A 24 0.68 8.83 -16.68
CA ASP A 24 -0.45 8.06 -17.18
C ASP A 24 -0.89 7.07 -16.10
N TYR A 25 -2.15 7.15 -15.68
CA TYR A 25 -2.73 6.28 -14.66
C TYR A 25 -3.89 5.49 -15.22
N ILE A 26 -4.00 4.23 -14.79
CA ILE A 26 -5.13 3.35 -15.17
C ILE A 26 -5.81 2.85 -13.91
N PHE A 27 -7.09 3.12 -13.80
CA PHE A 27 -8.00 2.58 -12.79
C PHE A 27 -8.78 1.42 -13.38
N SER A 28 -8.66 0.23 -12.80
CA SER A 28 -9.31 -0.98 -13.31
C SER A 28 -10.62 -1.24 -12.59
N TYR A 29 -11.68 -1.46 -13.35
CA TYR A 29 -12.98 -1.88 -12.81
C TYR A 29 -13.00 -3.39 -12.55
N ALA A 30 -12.38 -4.18 -13.44
CA ALA A 30 -12.33 -5.63 -13.30
C ALA A 30 -11.45 -6.08 -12.13
N GLN A 31 -10.27 -5.46 -11.96
CA GLN A 31 -9.35 -5.77 -10.86
C GLN A 31 -9.73 -5.03 -9.56
N GLY A 32 -10.59 -4.02 -9.66
CA GLY A 32 -11.03 -3.20 -8.55
C GLY A 32 -9.85 -2.50 -7.87
N GLY A 33 -9.22 -1.53 -8.54
CA GLY A 33 -8.10 -0.77 -8.00
C GLY A 33 -7.33 0.03 -9.03
N LEU A 34 -6.35 0.80 -8.57
CA LEU A 34 -5.37 1.49 -9.40
C LEU A 34 -4.41 0.47 -10.00
N GLU A 35 -4.50 0.23 -11.30
CA GLU A 35 -3.78 -0.84 -11.98
C GLU A 35 -2.38 -0.41 -12.46
N SER A 36 -2.25 0.85 -12.86
CA SER A 36 -0.98 1.37 -13.40
C SER A 36 -0.72 2.79 -12.89
N ILE A 37 0.52 3.02 -12.50
CA ILE A 37 1.10 4.33 -12.21
C ILE A 37 2.32 4.48 -13.08
N VAL A 38 2.18 5.13 -14.23
CA VAL A 38 3.31 5.48 -15.08
C VAL A 38 3.68 6.94 -14.82
N LYS A 39 4.92 7.19 -14.42
CA LYS A 39 5.50 8.53 -14.27
C LYS A 39 6.77 8.63 -15.12
N ASN A 40 6.85 9.64 -15.96
CA ASN A 40 7.95 9.84 -16.92
C ASN A 40 8.23 8.59 -17.79
N GLY A 41 7.15 7.87 -18.15
CA GLY A 41 7.21 6.62 -18.91
C GLY A 41 7.71 5.42 -18.10
N TYR A 42 7.73 5.48 -16.77
CA TYR A 42 8.21 4.41 -15.88
C TYR A 42 7.06 3.82 -15.07
N GLU A 43 6.76 2.51 -15.23
CA GLU A 43 5.70 1.83 -14.50
C GLU A 43 6.13 1.52 -13.05
N TRP A 44 5.28 1.89 -12.11
CA TRP A 44 5.52 1.69 -10.68
C TRP A 44 4.73 0.54 -10.07
N LEU A 45 3.70 0.04 -10.74
CA LEU A 45 2.87 -1.04 -10.22
C LEU A 45 3.04 -2.33 -11.01
N TYR A 46 3.09 -3.42 -10.30
CA TYR A 46 3.00 -4.78 -10.87
C TYR A 46 1.59 -5.35 -10.71
N ARG A 47 0.86 -4.90 -9.70
CA ARG A 47 -0.52 -5.30 -9.39
C ARG A 47 -1.26 -4.13 -8.77
N CYS A 48 -2.58 -4.15 -8.85
CA CYS A 48 -3.43 -3.20 -8.12
C CYS A 48 -3.11 -3.25 -6.63
N PRO A 49 -2.81 -2.10 -5.99
CA PRO A 49 -2.69 -2.03 -4.55
C PRO A 49 -3.96 -2.49 -3.85
N LYS A 50 -3.82 -3.16 -2.74
CA LYS A 50 -4.95 -3.67 -1.94
C LYS A 50 -4.77 -3.29 -0.47
N PRO A 51 -5.87 -3.11 0.26
CA PRO A 51 -5.81 -3.08 1.72
C PRO A 51 -5.12 -4.32 2.24
N THR A 52 -4.25 -4.18 3.24
CA THR A 52 -3.56 -5.31 3.88
C THR A 52 -3.79 -5.30 5.38
N PHE A 53 -3.95 -6.49 5.96
CA PHE A 53 -4.35 -6.70 7.36
C PHE A 53 -3.41 -7.65 8.08
N TRP A 54 -2.38 -8.16 7.42
CA TRP A 54 -1.49 -9.17 7.97
C TRP A 54 -0.02 -8.79 7.78
N ARG A 55 0.78 -9.10 8.80
CA ARG A 55 2.24 -9.12 8.76
C ARG A 55 2.72 -10.54 9.05
N ALA A 56 3.96 -10.88 8.70
CA ALA A 56 4.56 -12.13 9.11
C ALA A 56 4.64 -12.19 10.65
N LEU A 57 4.36 -13.35 11.22
CA LEU A 57 4.36 -13.54 12.67
C LEU A 57 5.78 -13.45 13.22
N THR A 58 5.93 -12.73 14.31
CA THR A 58 7.14 -12.81 15.14
C THR A 58 7.10 -14.07 16.02
N ASP A 59 8.25 -14.45 16.59
CA ASP A 59 8.29 -15.51 17.60
C ASP A 59 7.41 -15.18 18.82
N ASN A 60 7.32 -13.89 19.18
CA ASN A 60 6.43 -13.42 20.24
C ASN A 60 4.95 -13.59 19.88
N ASP A 61 4.56 -13.28 18.63
CA ASP A 61 3.19 -13.50 18.15
C ASP A 61 2.82 -15.00 18.22
N ARG A 62 3.76 -15.90 17.87
CA ARG A 62 3.59 -17.36 17.99
C ARG A 62 3.48 -17.78 19.45
N GLY A 63 4.35 -17.25 20.32
CA GLY A 63 4.33 -17.52 21.76
C GLY A 63 3.03 -17.12 22.43
N SER A 64 2.51 -15.93 22.14
CA SER A 64 1.22 -15.43 22.64
C SER A 64 -0.01 -16.06 21.98
N LYS A 65 0.20 -16.90 20.94
CA LYS A 65 -0.85 -17.53 20.12
C LYS A 65 -1.71 -16.50 19.36
N PHE A 66 -1.13 -15.36 18.98
CA PHE A 66 -1.82 -14.32 18.25
C PHE A 66 -2.41 -14.84 16.92
N HIS A 67 -1.69 -15.70 16.20
CA HIS A 67 -2.16 -16.34 14.97
C HIS A 67 -3.44 -17.17 15.14
N ILE A 68 -3.69 -17.73 16.33
CA ILE A 68 -4.93 -18.47 16.63
C ILE A 68 -6.05 -17.48 16.88
N LYS A 69 -5.79 -16.41 17.66
CA LYS A 69 -6.78 -15.39 18.01
C LYS A 69 -7.22 -14.58 16.79
N SER A 70 -6.28 -14.25 15.91
CA SER A 70 -6.44 -13.27 14.82
C SER A 70 -6.31 -13.89 13.42
N GLY A 71 -6.32 -15.22 13.31
CA GLY A 71 -6.10 -15.94 12.05
C GLY A 71 -7.10 -15.65 10.94
N SER A 72 -8.28 -15.08 11.25
CA SER A 72 -9.24 -14.63 10.23
C SER A 72 -8.72 -13.52 9.32
N TRP A 73 -7.66 -12.83 9.74
CA TRP A 73 -6.99 -11.81 8.93
C TRP A 73 -5.91 -12.37 8.00
N LEU A 74 -5.43 -13.58 8.26
CA LEU A 74 -4.47 -14.24 7.38
C LEU A 74 -5.08 -14.40 5.98
N SER A 75 -4.43 -13.86 4.97
CA SER A 75 -4.91 -13.85 3.58
C SER A 75 -6.24 -13.11 3.33
N ALA A 76 -6.75 -12.32 4.29
CA ALA A 76 -7.98 -11.55 4.09
C ALA A 76 -7.86 -10.54 2.95
N ASP A 77 -6.66 -10.03 2.68
CA ASP A 77 -6.33 -9.16 1.55
C ASP A 77 -6.23 -9.90 0.21
N MET A 78 -5.87 -11.18 0.23
CA MET A 78 -5.76 -12.00 -0.98
C MET A 78 -7.13 -12.27 -1.61
N PHE A 79 -8.14 -12.44 -0.78
CA PHE A 79 -9.51 -12.78 -1.19
C PHE A 79 -10.49 -11.60 -0.99
N ILE A 80 -9.96 -10.39 -0.77
CA ILE A 80 -10.81 -9.21 -0.65
C ILE A 80 -11.53 -8.94 -1.98
N ASP A 81 -12.80 -8.61 -1.89
CA ASP A 81 -13.67 -8.46 -3.06
C ASP A 81 -14.08 -7.00 -3.24
N CYS A 82 -13.89 -6.44 -4.43
CA CYS A 82 -14.37 -5.11 -4.77
C CYS A 82 -15.87 -5.15 -5.06
N LYS A 83 -16.66 -4.53 -4.19
CA LYS A 83 -18.14 -4.52 -4.27
C LYS A 83 -18.72 -3.25 -4.86
N GLY A 84 -17.94 -2.20 -4.95
CA GLY A 84 -18.41 -0.91 -5.47
C GLY A 84 -17.29 -0.08 -6.04
N ILE A 85 -17.62 0.65 -7.11
CA ILE A 85 -16.72 1.60 -7.76
C ILE A 85 -17.55 2.88 -7.99
N GLN A 86 -16.97 4.02 -7.63
CA GLN A 86 -17.56 5.32 -7.87
C GLN A 86 -16.50 6.23 -8.51
N VAL A 87 -16.88 6.93 -9.57
CA VAL A 87 -16.03 7.92 -10.24
C VAL A 87 -16.68 9.29 -10.07
N ILE A 88 -15.91 10.26 -9.60
CA ILE A 88 -16.33 11.65 -9.43
C ILE A 88 -15.37 12.53 -10.24
N MET A 89 -15.91 13.36 -11.11
CA MET A 89 -15.17 14.30 -11.93
C MET A 89 -15.64 15.71 -11.63
N ASP A 90 -14.73 16.57 -11.19
CA ASP A 90 -15.04 17.97 -10.82
C ASP A 90 -16.26 18.07 -9.87
N GLY A 91 -16.30 17.21 -8.87
CA GLY A 91 -17.36 17.14 -7.86
C GLY A 91 -18.68 16.50 -8.33
N LYS A 92 -18.76 15.96 -9.57
CA LYS A 92 -19.95 15.30 -10.09
C LYS A 92 -19.71 13.82 -10.31
N GLU A 93 -20.58 12.98 -9.77
CA GLU A 93 -20.53 11.54 -10.01
C GLU A 93 -20.79 11.22 -11.49
N GLN A 94 -19.96 10.32 -12.02
CA GLN A 94 -20.00 9.87 -13.42
C GLN A 94 -20.34 8.39 -13.47
N ASN A 95 -20.96 7.96 -14.56
CA ASN A 95 -21.01 6.54 -14.87
C ASN A 95 -19.58 6.06 -15.18
N PRO A 96 -19.04 5.05 -14.47
CA PRO A 96 -17.69 4.57 -14.71
C PRO A 96 -17.52 3.84 -16.04
N TYR A 97 -18.59 3.34 -16.61
CA TYR A 97 -18.54 2.56 -17.86
C TYR A 97 -18.56 3.44 -19.09
N ALA A 98 -17.91 2.96 -20.15
CA ALA A 98 -17.93 3.60 -21.44
C ALA A 98 -19.38 3.88 -21.91
N PRO A 99 -19.64 5.01 -22.60
CA PRO A 99 -20.92 5.28 -23.22
C PRO A 99 -21.35 4.16 -24.17
N ASP A 100 -22.65 3.96 -24.33
CA ASP A 100 -23.21 2.96 -25.25
C ASP A 100 -22.56 3.06 -26.63
N ASN A 101 -22.19 1.91 -27.18
CA ASN A 101 -21.52 1.77 -28.49
C ASN A 101 -20.13 2.44 -28.59
N ASN A 102 -19.43 2.69 -27.47
CA ASN A 102 -18.14 3.41 -27.45
C ASN A 102 -18.19 4.75 -28.24
N SER A 103 -19.32 5.39 -28.25
CA SER A 103 -19.51 6.67 -28.93
C SER A 103 -19.01 7.79 -28.04
N TYR A 104 -17.78 8.22 -28.27
CA TYR A 104 -17.20 9.36 -27.58
C TYR A 104 -17.42 10.61 -28.42
N GLY A 105 -17.99 11.65 -27.80
CA GLY A 105 -18.22 12.94 -28.43
C GLY A 105 -16.97 13.82 -28.55
N GLY A 106 -15.80 13.36 -28.12
CA GLY A 106 -14.55 14.11 -28.09
C GLY A 106 -13.69 13.82 -26.86
N ASP A 107 -12.61 14.55 -26.69
CA ASP A 107 -11.76 14.46 -25.51
C ASP A 107 -12.48 15.00 -24.27
N VAL A 108 -12.36 14.26 -23.15
CA VAL A 108 -12.90 14.63 -21.85
C VAL A 108 -11.76 15.14 -20.97
N TYR A 109 -11.96 16.29 -20.35
CA TYR A 109 -10.97 16.93 -19.47
C TYR A 109 -11.59 17.26 -18.12
N ALA A 110 -10.80 17.16 -17.05
CA ALA A 110 -11.17 17.48 -15.68
C ALA A 110 -10.06 18.22 -14.95
N ASP A 111 -10.42 18.96 -13.92
CA ASP A 111 -9.46 19.56 -12.99
C ASP A 111 -9.06 18.52 -11.91
N GLU A 112 -10.02 17.67 -11.49
CA GLU A 112 -9.83 16.61 -10.52
C GLU A 112 -10.66 15.37 -10.89
N ILE A 113 -10.08 14.20 -10.66
CA ILE A 113 -10.76 12.90 -10.73
C ILE A 113 -10.60 12.18 -9.39
N ILE A 114 -11.73 11.70 -8.85
CA ILE A 114 -11.73 10.84 -7.67
C ILE A 114 -12.32 9.49 -8.05
N VAL A 115 -11.56 8.42 -7.82
CA VAL A 115 -12.02 7.04 -8.01
C VAL A 115 -12.04 6.34 -6.65
N LYS A 116 -13.22 5.85 -6.26
CA LYS A 116 -13.44 5.18 -4.97
C LYS A 116 -13.75 3.71 -5.20
N TYR A 117 -13.11 2.87 -4.41
CA TYR A 117 -13.33 1.43 -4.39
C TYR A 117 -13.81 1.01 -3.01
N THR A 118 -14.93 0.28 -2.97
CA THR A 118 -15.44 -0.34 -1.74
C THR A 118 -15.08 -1.82 -1.75
N TYR A 119 -14.21 -2.22 -0.85
CA TYR A 119 -13.79 -3.60 -0.68
C TYR A 119 -14.56 -4.24 0.48
N LYS A 120 -14.90 -5.52 0.33
CA LYS A 120 -15.48 -6.34 1.39
C LYS A 120 -14.53 -7.47 1.74
N THR A 121 -14.27 -7.65 3.04
CA THR A 121 -13.41 -8.73 3.55
C THR A 121 -14.17 -10.07 3.56
N ILE A 122 -13.41 -11.16 3.58
CA ILE A 122 -13.93 -12.54 3.74
C ILE A 122 -14.06 -12.95 5.20
N THR A 123 -13.71 -12.08 6.14
CA THR A 123 -13.80 -12.34 7.59
C THR A 123 -15.24 -12.60 8.04
N THR A 124 -15.39 -13.20 9.21
CA THR A 124 -16.71 -13.41 9.85
C THR A 124 -16.65 -12.84 11.27
N PRO A 125 -17.39 -11.75 11.55
CA PRO A 125 -18.20 -10.98 10.61
C PRO A 125 -17.36 -10.32 9.49
N ALA A 126 -18.00 -10.04 8.36
CA ALA A 126 -17.34 -9.31 7.27
C ALA A 126 -17.36 -7.80 7.55
N THR A 127 -16.32 -7.10 7.08
CA THR A 127 -16.26 -5.65 7.13
C THR A 127 -15.94 -5.07 5.76
N THR A 128 -15.90 -3.74 5.65
CA THR A 128 -15.58 -3.03 4.42
C THR A 128 -14.43 -2.05 4.60
N VAL A 129 -13.69 -1.85 3.51
CA VAL A 129 -12.68 -0.80 3.39
C VAL A 129 -13.00 0.05 2.17
N LEU A 130 -13.06 1.36 2.36
CA LEU A 130 -13.18 2.33 1.29
C LEU A 130 -11.80 2.89 0.98
N VAL A 131 -11.36 2.80 -0.27
CA VAL A 131 -10.12 3.43 -0.74
C VAL A 131 -10.48 4.45 -1.81
N SER A 132 -10.10 5.69 -1.59
CA SER A 132 -10.33 6.80 -2.51
C SER A 132 -9.00 7.30 -3.08
N TYR A 133 -8.92 7.41 -4.39
CA TYR A 133 -7.80 7.98 -5.12
C TYR A 133 -8.24 9.29 -5.75
N SER A 134 -7.71 10.42 -5.30
CA SER A 134 -7.95 11.73 -5.89
C SER A 134 -6.74 12.15 -6.70
N VAL A 135 -6.92 12.42 -7.97
CA VAL A 135 -5.86 12.83 -8.91
C VAL A 135 -6.13 14.25 -9.35
N ASP A 136 -5.15 15.12 -9.23
CA ASP A 136 -5.17 16.49 -9.76
C ASP A 136 -4.29 16.65 -11.01
N ALA A 137 -4.38 17.80 -11.65
CA ALA A 137 -3.64 18.09 -12.87
C ALA A 137 -2.10 18.08 -12.70
N SER A 138 -1.58 18.14 -11.48
CA SER A 138 -0.14 17.99 -11.21
C SER A 138 0.33 16.54 -11.22
N GLY A 139 -0.58 15.58 -11.34
CA GLY A 139 -0.31 14.15 -11.30
C GLY A 139 -0.06 13.59 -9.89
N LYS A 140 -0.39 14.35 -8.85
CA LYS A 140 -0.40 13.83 -7.49
C LYS A 140 -1.63 12.96 -7.28
N ILE A 141 -1.44 11.85 -6.57
CA ILE A 141 -2.52 10.94 -6.18
C ILE A 141 -2.65 10.99 -4.66
N ARG A 142 -3.68 11.65 -4.16
CA ARG A 142 -4.06 11.52 -2.75
C ARG A 142 -4.80 10.20 -2.56
N VAL A 143 -4.38 9.42 -1.57
CA VAL A 143 -4.99 8.15 -1.19
C VAL A 143 -5.59 8.31 0.19
N ASP A 144 -6.91 8.17 0.29
CA ASP A 144 -7.64 8.16 1.55
C ASP A 144 -8.20 6.76 1.78
N VAL A 145 -7.98 6.20 2.98
CA VAL A 145 -8.36 4.83 3.32
C VAL A 145 -9.19 4.86 4.59
N HIS A 146 -10.40 4.31 4.51
CA HIS A 146 -11.33 4.18 5.63
C HIS A 146 -11.71 2.71 5.84
N TYR A 147 -11.49 2.19 7.04
CA TYR A 147 -11.89 0.87 7.48
C TYR A 147 -13.09 1.00 8.43
N ASN A 148 -14.15 0.24 8.17
CA ASN A 148 -15.30 0.19 9.05
C ASN A 148 -15.09 -0.86 10.15
N GLY A 149 -15.09 -0.44 11.40
CA GLY A 149 -15.03 -1.32 12.56
C GLY A 149 -16.28 -2.17 12.70
N VAL A 150 -16.12 -3.45 13.04
CA VAL A 150 -17.25 -4.37 13.25
C VAL A 150 -17.04 -5.18 14.51
N GLN A 151 -18.04 -5.17 15.40
CA GLN A 151 -18.03 -5.93 16.65
C GLN A 151 -17.85 -7.43 16.42
N GLY A 152 -17.00 -8.05 17.23
CA GLY A 152 -16.67 -9.47 17.14
C GLY A 152 -15.52 -9.80 16.20
N LEU A 153 -14.96 -8.83 15.51
CA LEU A 153 -13.71 -9.03 14.76
C LEU A 153 -12.50 -9.04 15.73
N PRO A 154 -11.57 -10.00 15.56
CA PRO A 154 -10.37 -10.05 16.38
C PRO A 154 -9.41 -8.93 16.00
N GLU A 155 -8.52 -8.56 16.93
CA GLU A 155 -7.41 -7.62 16.68
C GLU A 155 -6.64 -7.98 15.42
N PHE A 156 -6.15 -7.00 14.68
CA PHE A 156 -5.25 -7.23 13.55
C PHE A 156 -3.83 -6.71 13.82
N PRO A 157 -2.80 -7.31 13.20
CA PRO A 157 -1.41 -6.91 13.43
C PRO A 157 -1.04 -5.62 12.74
N VAL A 158 -1.65 -5.33 11.60
CA VAL A 158 -1.43 -4.12 10.81
C VAL A 158 -2.70 -3.76 10.03
N PHE A 159 -2.85 -2.48 9.72
CA PHE A 159 -3.80 -2.02 8.73
C PHE A 159 -3.13 -1.01 7.81
N GLY A 160 -3.16 -1.27 6.50
CA GLY A 160 -2.50 -0.44 5.51
C GLY A 160 -2.85 -0.76 4.07
N MET A 161 -2.09 -0.18 3.14
CA MET A 161 -2.14 -0.46 1.71
C MET A 161 -0.83 -1.10 1.26
N ARG A 162 -0.92 -2.18 0.48
CA ARG A 162 0.24 -2.87 -0.10
C ARG A 162 0.36 -2.57 -1.58
N PHE A 163 1.54 -2.10 -1.98
CA PHE A 163 1.97 -1.84 -3.35
C PHE A 163 3.07 -2.84 -3.72
N ILE A 164 2.96 -3.45 -4.88
CA ILE A 164 4.00 -4.33 -5.42
C ILE A 164 4.56 -3.68 -6.68
N MET A 165 5.86 -3.38 -6.67
CA MET A 165 6.56 -2.78 -7.82
C MET A 165 7.13 -3.86 -8.73
N PRO A 166 7.29 -3.57 -10.04
CA PRO A 166 7.73 -4.57 -11.04
C PRO A 166 9.14 -5.12 -10.79
N THR A 167 10.04 -4.34 -10.20
CA THR A 167 11.44 -4.71 -9.93
C THR A 167 11.86 -4.29 -8.54
N LEU A 168 13.03 -4.76 -8.10
CA LEU A 168 13.64 -4.30 -6.84
C LEU A 168 13.98 -2.81 -6.92
N ALA A 169 13.76 -2.11 -5.81
CA ALA A 169 14.31 -0.79 -5.60
C ALA A 169 15.80 -0.89 -5.30
N ASP A 170 16.56 0.09 -5.76
CA ASP A 170 17.99 0.21 -5.47
C ASP A 170 18.21 0.66 -4.05
N LYS A 171 17.34 1.58 -3.60
CA LYS A 171 17.37 2.17 -2.28
C LYS A 171 16.07 2.90 -1.98
N TYR A 172 15.90 3.26 -0.72
CA TYR A 172 14.91 4.27 -0.34
C TYR A 172 15.49 5.27 0.67
N LEU A 173 14.99 6.50 0.60
CA LEU A 173 15.28 7.59 1.50
C LEU A 173 14.00 7.98 2.21
N TYR A 174 14.04 8.19 3.53
CA TYR A 174 12.84 8.58 4.27
C TYR A 174 13.15 9.56 5.40
N LYS A 175 12.17 10.38 5.77
CA LYS A 175 12.19 11.17 6.98
C LYS A 175 11.24 10.57 8.00
N GLY A 176 11.79 10.10 9.11
CA GLY A 176 11.06 9.41 10.17
C GLY A 176 11.98 9.00 11.31
N LEU A 177 11.58 7.97 12.06
CA LEU A 177 12.42 7.44 13.14
C LEU A 177 13.56 6.57 12.61
N SER A 178 14.72 6.65 13.26
CA SER A 178 15.91 5.85 12.92
C SER A 178 15.68 4.36 13.18
N GLY A 179 16.27 3.54 12.31
CA GLY A 179 16.27 2.09 12.48
C GLY A 179 14.91 1.43 12.25
N GLU A 180 14.81 0.18 12.63
CA GLU A 180 13.58 -0.59 12.63
C GLU A 180 12.80 -0.30 13.92
N THR A 181 11.57 0.13 13.80
CA THR A 181 10.77 0.61 14.92
C THR A 181 9.34 0.06 14.88
N TYR A 182 8.77 -0.20 16.06
CA TYR A 182 7.38 -0.61 16.26
C TYR A 182 6.79 0.22 17.41
N PRO A 183 5.47 0.28 17.59
CA PRO A 183 4.85 1.11 18.62
C PRO A 183 5.44 0.90 20.03
N ASP A 184 5.74 -0.36 20.37
CA ASP A 184 6.34 -0.78 21.64
C ASP A 184 7.88 -0.92 21.58
N ARG A 185 8.52 -0.61 20.46
CA ARG A 185 9.97 -0.75 20.19
C ARG A 185 10.52 0.45 19.42
N LYS A 186 10.31 1.64 19.94
CA LYS A 186 10.84 2.89 19.36
C LYS A 186 11.60 3.76 20.37
N ALA A 187 11.80 3.29 21.59
CA ALA A 187 12.56 4.02 22.59
C ALA A 187 14.02 4.21 22.15
N GLY A 188 14.50 5.46 22.18
CA GLY A 188 15.84 5.83 21.73
C GLY A 188 15.99 6.07 20.23
N ALA A 189 14.97 5.80 19.42
CA ALA A 189 14.98 6.17 18.01
C ALA A 189 14.99 7.69 17.85
N GLN A 190 15.73 8.17 16.85
CA GLN A 190 15.91 9.59 16.58
C GLN A 190 15.15 9.96 15.30
N GLU A 191 14.48 11.11 15.31
CA GLU A 191 13.90 11.66 14.09
C GLU A 191 15.00 12.22 13.18
N GLY A 192 14.94 11.86 11.88
CA GLY A 192 15.96 12.28 10.92
C GLY A 192 15.63 11.83 9.50
N VAL A 193 16.59 12.04 8.60
CA VAL A 193 16.54 11.54 7.23
C VAL A 193 17.54 10.41 7.09
N TYR A 194 17.04 9.27 6.60
CA TYR A 194 17.81 8.02 6.55
C TYR A 194 17.73 7.39 5.17
N GLU A 195 18.86 6.94 4.65
CA GLU A 195 18.96 6.18 3.41
C GLU A 195 19.19 4.70 3.71
N ILE A 196 18.45 3.83 3.05
CA ILE A 196 18.59 2.39 3.11
C ILE A 196 18.89 1.88 1.70
N GLY A 197 20.11 1.39 1.50
CA GLY A 197 20.62 0.92 0.20
C GLY A 197 20.44 -0.57 -0.05
N ASP A 198 19.89 -1.32 0.89
CA ASP A 198 19.65 -2.76 0.76
C ASP A 198 18.27 -3.10 1.33
N LEU A 199 17.43 -3.73 0.48
CA LEU A 199 16.10 -4.21 0.87
C LEU A 199 16.17 -5.62 1.47
N SER A 200 17.22 -5.95 2.20
CA SER A 200 17.32 -7.25 2.87
C SER A 200 16.38 -7.37 4.07
N LEU A 201 16.05 -8.61 4.42
CA LEU A 201 15.37 -8.91 5.68
C LEU A 201 16.37 -8.81 6.85
N THR A 202 15.87 -8.40 8.00
CA THR A 202 16.62 -8.55 9.26
C THR A 202 16.90 -10.03 9.52
N GLN A 203 18.13 -10.35 9.87
CA GLN A 203 18.63 -11.72 10.00
C GLN A 203 18.09 -12.37 11.27
N TYR A 204 16.89 -12.93 11.21
CA TYR A 204 16.33 -13.83 12.21
C TYR A 204 16.57 -15.29 11.77
N LEU A 205 16.64 -16.21 12.72
CA LEU A 205 16.81 -17.63 12.44
C LEU A 205 15.66 -18.17 11.56
N VAL A 206 14.44 -17.78 11.89
CA VAL A 206 13.23 -18.00 11.08
C VAL A 206 12.80 -16.68 10.51
N PRO A 207 12.56 -16.54 9.20
CA PRO A 207 12.03 -15.32 8.62
C PRO A 207 10.74 -14.88 9.32
N GLN A 208 10.67 -13.62 9.69
CA GLN A 208 9.55 -13.05 10.44
C GLN A 208 9.39 -11.57 10.13
N GLU A 209 8.40 -10.92 10.71
CA GLU A 209 8.17 -9.48 10.56
C GLU A 209 9.42 -8.67 10.86
N CYS A 210 9.75 -7.76 9.96
CA CYS A 210 10.88 -6.84 10.07
C CYS A 210 10.72 -5.64 9.15
N GLY A 211 11.64 -4.68 9.25
CA GLY A 211 11.76 -3.55 8.33
C GLY A 211 10.75 -2.43 8.53
N MET A 212 9.97 -2.44 9.61
CA MET A 212 9.00 -1.36 9.90
C MET A 212 9.72 -0.04 10.21
N ARG A 213 9.21 1.06 9.65
CA ARG A 213 9.65 2.44 9.88
C ARG A 213 8.46 3.26 10.38
N MET A 214 8.54 3.73 11.61
CA MET A 214 7.46 4.49 12.24
C MET A 214 7.63 6.00 12.06
N ASP A 215 6.55 6.71 12.28
CA ASP A 215 6.49 8.17 12.34
C ASP A 215 7.09 8.86 11.09
N THR A 216 6.79 8.32 9.90
CA THR A 216 7.34 8.77 8.61
C THR A 216 6.55 9.95 8.06
N GLU A 217 7.28 11.00 7.65
CA GLU A 217 6.71 12.17 6.98
C GLU A 217 6.71 12.04 5.45
N TRP A 218 7.78 11.48 4.91
CA TRP A 218 7.91 11.19 3.50
C TRP A 218 8.88 10.05 3.23
N LEU A 219 8.71 9.42 2.08
CA LEU A 219 9.50 8.30 1.57
C LEU A 219 9.77 8.51 0.09
N GLU A 220 11.01 8.32 -0.36
CA GLU A 220 11.42 8.28 -1.76
C GLU A 220 12.01 6.91 -2.09
N ILE A 221 11.45 6.24 -3.09
CA ILE A 221 11.92 4.95 -3.57
C ILE A 221 12.61 5.13 -4.91
N THR A 222 13.85 4.70 -5.01
CA THR A 222 14.66 4.80 -6.22
C THR A 222 14.72 3.45 -6.93
N ARG A 223 14.42 3.45 -8.24
CA ARG A 223 14.56 2.29 -9.13
C ARG A 223 15.17 2.71 -10.45
N HIS A 224 16.04 1.86 -11.03
CA HIS A 224 16.61 2.07 -12.37
C HIS A 224 16.21 0.97 -13.38
N THR A 225 15.72 -0.17 -12.89
CA THR A 225 15.37 -1.31 -13.75
C THR A 225 13.89 -1.25 -14.13
N ALA A 226 13.60 -1.25 -15.41
CA ALA A 226 12.27 -1.42 -16.00
C ALA A 226 12.12 -2.80 -16.63
N LEU A 227 10.90 -3.35 -16.67
CA LEU A 227 10.58 -4.56 -17.43
C LEU A 227 10.19 -4.25 -18.89
N ASP A 228 10.70 -3.15 -19.44
CA ASP A 228 10.44 -2.68 -20.79
C ASP A 228 11.72 -2.81 -21.63
N ASN A 229 11.75 -3.79 -22.52
CA ASN A 229 12.88 -4.07 -23.39
C ASN A 229 13.13 -2.98 -24.45
N SER A 230 12.19 -2.05 -24.64
CA SER A 230 12.35 -0.92 -25.54
C SER A 230 13.15 0.24 -24.91
N ARG A 231 13.26 0.26 -23.59
CA ARG A 231 14.03 1.28 -22.88
C ARG A 231 15.52 1.00 -22.96
N THR A 232 16.23 1.97 -23.48
CA THR A 232 17.70 2.00 -23.47
C THR A 232 18.28 2.86 -22.36
N ASP A 233 17.40 3.64 -21.68
CA ASP A 233 17.75 4.53 -20.60
C ASP A 233 17.74 3.76 -19.26
N SER A 234 18.86 3.80 -18.57
CA SER A 234 19.05 3.23 -17.22
C SER A 234 19.05 4.32 -16.13
N SER A 235 18.50 5.50 -16.41
CA SER A 235 18.39 6.54 -15.41
C SER A 235 17.53 6.10 -14.24
N SER A 236 17.97 6.42 -13.02
CA SER A 236 17.19 6.18 -11.82
C SER A 236 15.95 7.05 -11.79
N GLN A 237 14.82 6.44 -11.46
CA GLN A 237 13.54 7.11 -11.27
C GLN A 237 13.17 7.07 -9.78
N ILE A 238 12.48 8.10 -9.32
CA ILE A 238 12.09 8.24 -7.92
C ILE A 238 10.56 8.34 -7.84
N LEU A 239 9.97 7.53 -6.97
CA LEU A 239 8.59 7.68 -6.52
C LEU A 239 8.60 8.23 -5.10
N ARG A 240 7.95 9.37 -4.90
CA ARG A 240 7.84 9.99 -3.60
C ARG A 240 6.44 9.80 -3.02
N ILE A 241 6.40 9.51 -1.71
CA ILE A 241 5.17 9.38 -0.94
C ILE A 241 5.28 10.32 0.25
N GLU A 242 4.24 11.11 0.48
CA GLU A 242 4.21 12.12 1.54
C GLU A 242 3.01 11.87 2.46
N LYS A 243 3.19 12.17 3.73
CA LYS A 243 2.06 12.25 4.66
C LYS A 243 1.12 13.38 4.25
N ASN A 244 -0.15 13.21 4.53
CA ASN A 244 -1.09 14.32 4.50
C ASN A 244 -1.10 15.00 5.89
N ASP A 245 -2.08 14.68 6.70
CA ASP A 245 -2.23 15.30 8.04
C ASP A 245 -1.33 14.60 9.07
N GLU A 246 -1.35 13.26 9.10
CA GLU A 246 -0.64 12.45 10.09
C GLU A 246 0.55 11.72 9.47
N LYS A 247 1.57 11.44 10.29
CA LYS A 247 2.69 10.59 9.91
C LYS A 247 2.18 9.14 9.72
N PHE A 248 2.78 8.42 8.78
CA PHE A 248 2.46 7.02 8.53
C PHE A 248 3.60 6.10 8.97
N ALA A 249 3.33 4.81 9.04
CA ALA A 249 4.36 3.79 9.12
C ALA A 249 4.49 3.10 7.75
N PHE A 250 5.66 2.56 7.45
CA PHE A 250 5.87 1.78 6.22
C PHE A 250 6.86 0.64 6.42
N SER A 251 6.77 -0.35 5.54
CA SER A 251 7.83 -1.32 5.28
C SER A 251 8.10 -1.37 3.78
N CYS A 252 9.38 -1.52 3.40
CA CYS A 252 9.81 -1.63 2.01
C CYS A 252 10.77 -2.81 1.91
N LEU A 253 10.25 -3.97 1.52
CA LEU A 253 10.93 -5.26 1.56
C LEU A 253 10.88 -5.94 0.19
N PRO A 254 11.73 -6.94 -0.08
CA PRO A 254 11.69 -7.70 -1.31
C PRO A 254 10.63 -8.82 -1.32
N TYR A 255 9.90 -9.02 -0.22
CA TYR A 255 8.93 -10.10 -0.01
C TYR A 255 7.63 -9.60 0.57
N THR A 256 6.56 -10.30 0.25
CA THR A 256 5.26 -10.13 0.92
C THR A 256 5.26 -10.81 2.30
N ALA A 257 4.35 -10.39 3.17
CA ALA A 257 4.15 -11.04 4.47
C ALA A 257 3.91 -12.55 4.34
N SER A 258 3.18 -12.99 3.29
CA SER A 258 2.92 -14.41 3.03
C SER A 258 4.17 -15.18 2.62
N GLU A 259 5.07 -14.60 1.84
CA GLU A 259 6.34 -15.23 1.48
C GLU A 259 7.23 -15.40 2.71
N ILE A 260 7.29 -14.39 3.58
CA ILE A 260 8.03 -14.45 4.84
C ILE A 260 7.41 -15.47 5.80
N GLU A 261 6.08 -15.45 5.96
CA GLU A 261 5.34 -16.36 6.86
C GLU A 261 5.50 -17.84 6.51
N ASN A 262 5.62 -18.15 5.21
CA ASN A 262 5.72 -19.53 4.73
C ASN A 262 7.15 -20.09 4.78
N ALA A 263 8.17 -19.26 4.97
CA ALA A 263 9.55 -19.70 5.05
C ALA A 263 9.93 -20.07 6.50
N LEU A 264 10.42 -21.27 6.71
CA LEU A 264 10.99 -21.73 7.98
C LEU A 264 12.50 -21.45 8.08
N HIS A 265 13.14 -21.23 6.91
CA HIS A 265 14.56 -20.90 6.80
C HIS A 265 14.76 -19.84 5.70
N HIS A 266 15.84 -19.06 5.78
CA HIS A 266 16.12 -18.01 4.79
C HIS A 266 16.27 -18.55 3.37
N GLU A 267 16.84 -19.74 3.18
CA GLU A 267 17.03 -20.39 1.89
C GLU A 267 15.74 -20.87 1.23
N GLU A 268 14.62 -20.89 1.94
CA GLU A 268 13.30 -21.22 1.41
C GLU A 268 12.61 -19.99 0.79
N LEU A 269 13.12 -18.78 1.07
CA LEU A 269 12.60 -17.58 0.44
C LEU A 269 12.88 -17.61 -1.07
N PRO A 270 11.91 -17.20 -1.92
CA PRO A 270 12.14 -17.14 -3.35
C PRO A 270 13.22 -16.09 -3.67
N PRO A 271 13.87 -16.17 -4.86
CA PRO A 271 14.76 -15.10 -5.29
C PRO A 271 14.05 -13.74 -5.26
N ALA A 272 14.66 -12.75 -4.61
CA ALA A 272 14.13 -11.40 -4.56
C ALA A 272 14.00 -10.80 -5.97
N ARG A 273 12.80 -10.35 -6.35
CA ARG A 273 12.51 -9.88 -7.72
C ARG A 273 11.71 -8.58 -7.74
N ARG A 274 11.07 -8.22 -6.64
CA ARG A 274 10.11 -7.12 -6.56
C ARG A 274 10.33 -6.30 -5.31
N THR A 275 9.83 -5.09 -5.32
CA THR A 275 9.70 -4.29 -4.12
C THR A 275 8.27 -4.39 -3.62
N VAL A 276 8.11 -4.78 -2.39
CA VAL A 276 6.82 -4.78 -1.67
C VAL A 276 6.85 -3.62 -0.70
N LEU A 277 6.10 -2.59 -1.04
CA LEU A 277 5.89 -1.41 -0.20
C LEU A 277 4.55 -1.53 0.50
N CYS A 278 4.54 -1.43 1.82
CA CYS A 278 3.31 -1.27 2.59
C CYS A 278 3.33 0.07 3.30
N ILE A 279 2.23 0.82 3.16
CA ILE A 279 1.97 2.08 3.88
C ILE A 279 0.88 1.80 4.89
N TYR A 280 1.18 2.01 6.17
CA TYR A 280 0.28 1.63 7.27
C TYR A 280 -0.28 2.85 7.99
N GLY A 281 -1.59 2.80 8.24
CA GLY A 281 -2.27 3.70 9.16
C GLY A 281 -2.26 3.18 10.61
N ALA A 282 -2.11 1.85 10.79
CA ALA A 282 -2.02 1.26 12.12
C ALA A 282 -1.09 0.05 12.14
N VAL A 283 -0.27 -0.04 13.19
CA VAL A 283 0.73 -1.09 13.42
C VAL A 283 0.61 -1.57 14.88
N ARG A 284 0.50 -2.88 15.08
CA ARG A 284 0.53 -3.52 16.40
C ARG A 284 1.97 -3.64 16.88
N GLY A 285 2.18 -3.55 18.18
CA GLY A 285 3.45 -3.86 18.80
C GLY A 285 3.93 -5.29 18.50
N VAL A 286 5.19 -5.56 18.79
CA VAL A 286 5.83 -6.87 18.55
C VAL A 286 6.07 -7.67 19.83
N GLY A 287 5.77 -7.12 21.01
CA GLY A 287 5.83 -7.82 22.29
C GLY A 287 7.27 -8.14 22.74
N GLY A 288 7.48 -9.33 23.30
CA GLY A 288 8.77 -9.74 23.85
C GLY A 288 9.04 -9.14 25.22
N ILE A 289 7.99 -8.96 26.04
CA ILE A 289 8.08 -8.49 27.43
C ILE A 289 8.78 -9.52 28.29
N ASP A 290 8.52 -10.80 28.00
CA ASP A 290 9.12 -11.94 28.68
C ASP A 290 9.33 -13.12 27.71
N SER A 291 9.87 -14.22 28.23
CA SER A 291 10.10 -15.47 27.47
C SER A 291 8.95 -16.49 27.61
N TRP A 292 7.83 -16.11 28.19
CA TRP A 292 6.72 -17.02 28.53
C TRP A 292 5.53 -16.88 27.59
N GLY A 293 5.61 -15.99 26.60
CA GLY A 293 4.55 -15.76 25.64
C GLY A 293 3.51 -14.76 26.11
N THR A 294 3.89 -13.81 26.98
CA THR A 294 3.02 -12.68 27.31
C THR A 294 2.72 -11.87 26.07
N ASP A 295 1.45 -11.55 25.89
CA ASP A 295 0.97 -10.80 24.73
C ASP A 295 1.43 -9.34 24.79
N VAL A 296 1.35 -8.64 23.65
CA VAL A 296 1.59 -7.20 23.54
C VAL A 296 0.70 -6.44 24.54
N GLU A 297 1.25 -5.41 25.17
CA GLU A 297 0.49 -4.53 26.07
C GLU A 297 -0.71 -3.90 25.34
N GLU A 298 -1.81 -3.65 26.03
CA GLU A 298 -3.08 -3.22 25.45
C GLU A 298 -2.96 -1.93 24.63
N ASP A 299 -2.13 -0.98 25.08
CA ASP A 299 -1.89 0.30 24.40
C ASP A 299 -1.28 0.16 23.00
N TYR A 300 -0.66 -0.99 22.71
CA TYR A 300 -0.03 -1.28 21.42
C TYR A 300 -0.79 -2.30 20.58
N ARG A 301 -2.04 -2.64 20.97
CA ARG A 301 -2.93 -3.50 20.20
C ARG A 301 -3.82 -2.68 19.27
N ILE A 302 -4.30 -3.31 18.20
CA ILE A 302 -5.17 -2.67 17.22
C ILE A 302 -6.52 -3.37 17.24
N SER A 303 -7.54 -2.68 17.76
CA SER A 303 -8.91 -3.17 17.68
C SER A 303 -9.42 -3.08 16.25
N ALA A 304 -10.01 -4.17 15.75
CA ALA A 304 -10.73 -4.19 14.50
C ALA A 304 -12.23 -3.86 14.63
N GLU A 305 -12.67 -3.59 15.85
CA GLU A 305 -14.05 -3.20 16.14
C GLU A 305 -14.31 -1.69 16.02
N THR A 306 -13.25 -0.91 15.80
CA THR A 306 -13.33 0.56 15.64
C THR A 306 -12.85 0.98 14.28
N ASP A 307 -13.47 2.02 13.75
CA ASP A 307 -13.07 2.62 12.46
C ASP A 307 -11.61 3.07 12.48
N LYS A 308 -10.98 3.02 11.32
CA LYS A 308 -9.62 3.51 11.09
C LYS A 308 -9.57 4.36 9.82
N ASP A 309 -9.00 5.52 9.95
CA ASP A 309 -8.77 6.45 8.85
C ASP A 309 -7.29 6.78 8.74
N TYR A 310 -6.77 6.82 7.53
CA TYR A 310 -5.46 7.40 7.25
C TYR A 310 -5.35 7.80 5.79
N SER A 311 -4.39 8.67 5.51
CA SER A 311 -4.17 9.14 4.14
C SER A 311 -2.71 9.47 3.88
N PHE A 312 -2.32 9.41 2.60
CA PHE A 312 -1.02 9.81 2.10
C PHE A 312 -1.14 10.26 0.66
N THR A 313 -0.08 10.89 0.12
CA THR A 313 -0.03 11.35 -1.27
C THR A 313 1.15 10.72 -2.00
N ILE A 314 0.89 10.19 -3.19
CA ILE A 314 1.91 9.72 -4.15
C ILE A 314 2.20 10.89 -5.10
N CYS A 315 3.48 11.35 -5.10
CA CYS A 315 3.94 12.52 -5.86
C CYS A 315 4.68 12.14 -7.13
#